data_fb26483d054c74025f4c5138715e5e3e
#
_entry.id   fb26483d054c74025f4c5138715e5e3e
#
_cell.length_a   1.000
_cell.length_b   1.000
_cell.length_c   1.000
_cell.angle_alpha   90.00
_cell.angle_beta   90.00
_cell.angle_gamma   90.00
#
_symmetry.space_group_name_H-M   'P 1'
#
loop_
_entity.id
_entity.type
_entity.pdbx_description
1 polymer ?
#
loop_
_entity_poly.entity_id
_entity_poly.type
_entity_poly.pdbx_seq_one_letter_code
_entity_poly.pdbx_strand_id
1 'polypeptide(L)'
;AYSIDAVNEFDPLFEEIYDYCEKMELNVDTLIHEVGAGQMEINFFHAHPLGLADEVFFFKRTVREAALRHDMYATFMAKPIAGEPGSAMHVHQSIIDKKTGRNIFSNEDGTASEAFHHYIGGLQRYIPAAMVLVAPYVNSYRRLSRHTAAPINIEWGHDNRTVGIRSPISTPQARRVENRVIGADANPYVAMAMTLACGYLGLKNKIKPKPEMKGDAYLAPYSLPRSLGEALDWLRREPDLHEVLGKEFVTIYTEIKELEFDEFMKVISPWEREHLLLHV
;
A
#
# COMPACT_ATOMS: atom_id res chain seq x y z
N ALA A 1 4.38 -14.03 15.90
CA ALA A 1 5.00 -13.04 15.01
C ALA A 1 6.53 -13.11 15.13
N TYR A 2 7.23 -12.86 14.04
CA TYR A 2 8.71 -12.76 13.98
C TYR A 2 9.44 -14.02 14.46
N SER A 3 8.86 -15.20 14.22
CA SER A 3 9.43 -16.49 14.61
C SER A 3 10.38 -17.02 13.53
N ILE A 4 11.59 -17.38 13.92
CA ILE A 4 12.56 -18.08 13.04
C ILE A 4 12.06 -19.50 12.75
N ASP A 5 11.53 -20.20 13.76
CA ASP A 5 11.03 -21.57 13.58
C ASP A 5 9.87 -21.62 12.57
N ALA A 6 8.99 -20.62 12.57
CA ALA A 6 7.91 -20.53 11.60
C ALA A 6 8.43 -20.24 10.17
N VAL A 7 9.54 -19.52 10.01
CA VAL A 7 10.20 -19.37 8.71
C VAL A 7 10.77 -20.71 8.25
N ASN A 8 11.43 -21.45 9.15
CA ASN A 8 12.05 -22.74 8.85
C ASN A 8 11.04 -23.79 8.36
N GLU A 9 9.78 -23.73 8.82
CA GLU A 9 8.72 -24.62 8.30
C GLU A 9 8.47 -24.44 6.80
N PHE A 10 8.77 -23.24 6.28
CA PHE A 10 8.59 -22.90 4.87
C PHE A 10 9.89 -22.84 4.08
N ASP A 11 11.03 -23.24 4.67
CA ASP A 11 12.36 -23.17 4.02
C ASP A 11 12.37 -23.74 2.59
N PRO A 12 11.83 -24.96 2.31
CA PRO A 12 11.86 -25.47 0.94
C PRO A 12 11.12 -24.61 -0.07
N LEU A 13 10.01 -23.98 0.34
CA LEU A 13 9.27 -23.05 -0.49
C LEU A 13 10.08 -21.77 -0.73
N PHE A 14 10.70 -21.23 0.31
CA PHE A 14 11.48 -19.99 0.19
C PHE A 14 12.76 -20.18 -0.60
N GLU A 15 13.45 -21.30 -0.45
CA GLU A 15 14.60 -21.64 -1.29
C GLU A 15 14.21 -21.66 -2.78
N GLU A 16 13.07 -22.27 -3.12
CA GLU A 16 12.58 -22.29 -4.51
C GLU A 16 12.18 -20.88 -5.00
N ILE A 17 11.54 -20.06 -4.14
CA ILE A 17 11.20 -18.68 -4.49
C ILE A 17 12.46 -17.86 -4.75
N TYR A 18 13.48 -17.93 -3.87
CA TYR A 18 14.75 -17.22 -4.05
C TYR A 18 15.49 -17.68 -5.30
N ASP A 19 15.53 -18.98 -5.56
CA ASP A 19 16.15 -19.57 -6.76
C ASP A 19 15.49 -19.04 -8.04
N TYR A 20 14.16 -18.92 -8.07
CA TYR A 20 13.44 -18.29 -9.17
C TYR A 20 13.70 -16.79 -9.26
N CYS A 21 13.71 -16.08 -8.14
CA CYS A 21 14.00 -14.65 -8.13
C CYS A 21 15.42 -14.39 -8.68
N GLU A 22 16.41 -15.16 -8.27
CA GLU A 22 17.78 -15.04 -8.77
C GLU A 22 17.86 -15.28 -10.29
N LYS A 23 17.23 -16.37 -10.78
CA LYS A 23 17.20 -16.69 -12.23
C LYS A 23 16.46 -15.65 -13.07
N MET A 24 15.51 -14.95 -12.49
CA MET A 24 14.73 -13.89 -13.14
C MET A 24 15.32 -12.49 -12.90
N GLU A 25 16.45 -12.40 -12.19
CA GLU A 25 17.09 -11.14 -11.82
C GLU A 25 16.17 -10.21 -11.02
N LEU A 26 15.28 -10.77 -10.18
CA LEU A 26 14.45 -10.00 -9.26
C LEU A 26 15.23 -9.69 -7.98
N ASN A 27 15.33 -8.40 -7.63
CA ASN A 27 16.18 -7.93 -6.54
C ASN A 27 15.45 -7.97 -5.19
N VAL A 28 15.24 -9.18 -4.66
CA VAL A 28 14.69 -9.38 -3.32
C VAL A 28 15.79 -9.18 -2.25
N ASP A 29 15.41 -8.58 -1.11
CA ASP A 29 16.33 -8.26 -0.01
C ASP A 29 16.15 -9.26 1.15
N THR A 30 15.10 -9.09 1.94
CA THR A 30 14.90 -9.86 3.18
C THR A 30 13.53 -10.51 3.23
N LEU A 31 13.47 -11.65 3.95
CA LEU A 31 12.25 -12.36 4.31
C LEU A 31 12.01 -12.22 5.81
N ILE A 32 10.77 -11.95 6.20
CA ILE A 32 10.36 -11.82 7.60
C ILE A 32 9.05 -12.59 7.80
N HIS A 33 8.97 -13.37 8.91
CA HIS A 33 7.69 -13.89 9.40
C HIS A 33 6.91 -12.75 10.07
N GLU A 34 5.79 -12.37 9.49
CA GLU A 34 4.93 -11.30 9.96
C GLU A 34 4.00 -11.72 11.12
N VAL A 35 3.01 -10.91 11.45
CA VAL A 35 2.15 -11.09 12.65
C VAL A 35 1.15 -12.22 12.46
N GLY A 36 0.58 -12.38 11.25
CA GLY A 36 -0.45 -13.37 10.97
C GLY A 36 0.10 -14.79 10.80
N ALA A 37 -0.71 -15.78 11.07
CA ALA A 37 -0.36 -17.17 10.87
C ALA A 37 -0.03 -17.44 9.38
N GLY A 38 1.17 -17.94 9.11
CA GLY A 38 1.67 -18.18 7.75
C GLY A 38 1.83 -16.91 6.91
N GLN A 39 1.85 -15.73 7.54
CA GLN A 39 2.07 -14.46 6.86
C GLN A 39 3.55 -14.15 6.77
N MET A 40 4.03 -13.97 5.54
CA MET A 40 5.43 -13.67 5.25
C MET A 40 5.53 -12.34 4.52
N GLU A 41 6.56 -11.56 4.86
CA GLU A 41 6.93 -10.33 4.17
C GLU A 41 8.23 -10.54 3.42
N ILE A 42 8.27 -10.08 2.18
CA ILE A 42 9.50 -10.03 1.38
C ILE A 42 9.73 -8.57 0.97
N ASN A 43 10.94 -8.10 1.22
CA ASN A 43 11.37 -6.77 0.88
C ASN A 43 12.16 -6.78 -0.43
N PHE A 44 12.06 -5.68 -1.18
CA PHE A 44 12.81 -5.44 -2.41
C PHE A 44 13.83 -4.32 -2.20
N PHE A 45 14.97 -4.43 -2.85
CA PHE A 45 15.86 -3.29 -2.98
C PHE A 45 15.17 -2.15 -3.72
N HIS A 46 15.53 -0.92 -3.37
CA HIS A 46 14.96 0.24 -4.04
C HIS A 46 15.50 0.36 -5.48
N ALA A 47 14.61 0.70 -6.40
CA ALA A 47 14.92 0.84 -7.82
C ALA A 47 14.06 1.93 -8.49
N HIS A 48 14.20 2.08 -9.79
CA HIS A 48 13.31 2.95 -10.56
C HIS A 48 11.87 2.41 -10.54
N PRO A 49 10.85 3.25 -10.33
CA PRO A 49 9.48 2.81 -10.05
C PRO A 49 8.89 1.82 -11.06
N LEU A 50 9.13 2.01 -12.36
CA LEU A 50 8.59 1.13 -13.40
C LEU A 50 9.24 -0.26 -13.33
N GLY A 51 10.58 -0.33 -13.28
CA GLY A 51 11.28 -1.61 -13.15
C GLY A 51 10.90 -2.36 -11.86
N LEU A 52 10.79 -1.62 -10.74
CA LEU A 52 10.35 -2.24 -9.49
C LEU A 52 8.89 -2.74 -9.56
N ALA A 53 8.01 -2.06 -10.30
CA ALA A 53 6.65 -2.54 -10.53
C ALA A 53 6.65 -3.84 -11.36
N ASP A 54 7.53 -3.96 -12.37
CA ASP A 54 7.74 -5.20 -13.12
C ASP A 54 8.21 -6.33 -12.20
N GLU A 55 9.23 -6.06 -11.36
CA GLU A 55 9.74 -7.05 -10.39
C GLU A 55 8.65 -7.55 -9.45
N VAL A 56 7.85 -6.65 -8.85
CA VAL A 56 6.74 -7.02 -7.95
C VAL A 56 5.66 -7.81 -8.70
N PHE A 57 5.36 -7.46 -9.94
CA PHE A 57 4.39 -8.18 -10.76
C PHE A 57 4.81 -9.64 -10.99
N PHE A 58 6.05 -9.84 -11.47
CA PHE A 58 6.60 -11.17 -11.69
C PHE A 58 6.77 -11.95 -10.38
N PHE A 59 7.23 -11.30 -9.33
CA PHE A 59 7.35 -11.88 -8.00
C PHE A 59 6.02 -12.47 -7.48
N LYS A 60 4.93 -11.70 -7.54
CA LYS A 60 3.61 -12.20 -7.12
C LYS A 60 3.18 -13.46 -7.88
N ARG A 61 3.51 -13.55 -9.15
CA ARG A 61 3.26 -14.75 -9.96
C ARG A 61 4.16 -15.90 -9.50
N THR A 62 5.45 -15.65 -9.36
CA THR A 62 6.45 -16.64 -8.96
C THR A 62 6.08 -17.29 -7.62
N VAL A 63 5.73 -16.50 -6.62
CA VAL A 63 5.32 -17.02 -5.30
C VAL A 63 4.09 -17.92 -5.40
N ARG A 64 3.08 -17.57 -6.22
CA ARG A 64 1.92 -18.44 -6.40
C ARG A 64 2.26 -19.77 -7.07
N GLU A 65 3.09 -19.75 -8.09
CA GLU A 65 3.53 -20.97 -8.80
C GLU A 65 4.41 -21.86 -7.90
N ALA A 66 5.33 -21.28 -7.14
CA ALA A 66 6.14 -22.02 -6.19
C ALA A 66 5.27 -22.66 -5.08
N ALA A 67 4.35 -21.90 -4.49
CA ALA A 67 3.45 -22.41 -3.46
C ALA A 67 2.65 -23.65 -3.91
N LEU A 68 2.13 -23.62 -5.15
CA LEU A 68 1.39 -24.77 -5.71
C LEU A 68 2.24 -26.04 -5.81
N ARG A 69 3.55 -25.93 -6.01
CA ARG A 69 4.47 -27.07 -6.07
C ARG A 69 4.73 -27.70 -4.69
N HIS A 70 4.48 -26.93 -3.65
CA HIS A 70 4.58 -27.35 -2.25
C HIS A 70 3.23 -27.65 -1.60
N ASP A 71 2.18 -27.94 -2.41
CA ASP A 71 0.81 -28.19 -1.96
C ASP A 71 0.22 -27.07 -1.10
N MET A 72 0.65 -25.82 -1.36
CA MET A 72 0.21 -24.61 -0.66
C MET A 72 -0.42 -23.59 -1.61
N TYR A 73 -1.19 -22.66 -1.07
CA TYR A 73 -1.71 -21.50 -1.79
C TYR A 73 -1.13 -20.22 -1.22
N ALA A 74 -0.45 -19.43 -2.07
CA ALA A 74 -0.07 -18.08 -1.73
C ALA A 74 -1.17 -17.08 -2.14
N THR A 75 -1.57 -16.22 -1.22
CA THR A 75 -2.55 -15.17 -1.48
C THR A 75 -1.98 -13.78 -1.21
N PHE A 76 -2.33 -12.84 -2.07
CA PHE A 76 -2.09 -11.40 -1.88
C PHE A 76 -3.39 -10.66 -1.56
N MET A 77 -4.41 -11.36 -1.11
CA MET A 77 -5.67 -10.78 -0.65
C MET A 77 -5.43 -9.86 0.56
N ALA A 78 -6.00 -8.66 0.56
CA ALA A 78 -5.73 -7.68 1.61
C ALA A 78 -6.18 -8.13 3.01
N LYS A 79 -7.28 -8.89 3.10
CA LYS A 79 -7.80 -9.45 4.36
C LYS A 79 -8.32 -10.87 4.13
N PRO A 80 -7.44 -11.89 4.10
CA PRO A 80 -7.85 -13.26 3.78
C PRO A 80 -8.60 -13.95 4.91
N ILE A 81 -8.22 -13.69 6.17
CA ILE A 81 -8.75 -14.39 7.35
C ILE A 81 -9.31 -13.38 8.35
N ALA A 82 -10.55 -13.61 8.80
CA ALA A 82 -11.14 -12.81 9.88
C ALA A 82 -10.35 -13.03 11.17
N GLY A 83 -10.11 -11.96 11.93
CA GLY A 83 -9.32 -12.05 13.17
C GLY A 83 -7.81 -11.94 12.99
N GLU A 84 -7.24 -12.37 11.86
CA GLU A 84 -5.82 -12.23 11.55
C GLU A 84 -5.49 -10.84 10.97
N PRO A 85 -4.23 -10.38 10.99
CA PRO A 85 -3.80 -9.17 10.30
C PRO A 85 -4.06 -9.24 8.79
N GLY A 86 -4.18 -8.07 8.15
CA GLY A 86 -4.23 -7.96 6.70
C GLY A 86 -2.86 -7.86 6.08
N SER A 87 -2.78 -8.08 4.76
CA SER A 87 -1.55 -8.00 3.98
C SER A 87 -1.44 -6.68 3.23
N ALA A 88 -0.31 -6.01 3.36
CA ALA A 88 0.01 -4.73 2.74
C ALA A 88 1.10 -4.86 1.66
N MET A 89 1.19 -3.83 0.83
CA MET A 89 2.35 -3.56 -0.01
C MET A 89 2.84 -2.15 0.33
N HIS A 90 3.69 -2.03 1.35
CA HIS A 90 4.22 -0.72 1.74
C HIS A 90 5.19 -0.20 0.69
N VAL A 91 4.99 1.04 0.23
CA VAL A 91 5.83 1.64 -0.80
C VAL A 91 6.65 2.78 -0.18
N HIS A 92 7.97 2.58 -0.14
CA HIS A 92 8.93 3.59 0.26
C HIS A 92 9.35 4.43 -0.94
N GLN A 93 9.44 5.74 -0.76
CA GLN A 93 9.75 6.67 -1.82
C GLN A 93 10.78 7.70 -1.38
N SER A 94 11.77 7.92 -2.22
CA SER A 94 12.64 9.08 -2.18
C SER A 94 12.77 9.66 -3.59
N ILE A 95 13.11 10.95 -3.69
CA ILE A 95 13.27 11.60 -4.99
C ILE A 95 14.69 12.14 -5.09
N ILE A 96 15.35 11.76 -6.16
CA ILE A 96 16.74 12.16 -6.43
C ILE A 96 16.76 13.20 -7.55
N ASP A 97 17.42 14.32 -7.30
CA ASP A 97 17.69 15.30 -8.33
C ASP A 97 18.66 14.73 -9.37
N LYS A 98 18.26 14.70 -10.65
CA LYS A 98 19.03 14.07 -11.73
C LYS A 98 20.39 14.74 -11.99
N LYS A 99 20.54 16.03 -11.67
CA LYS A 99 21.77 16.78 -11.94
C LYS A 99 22.79 16.61 -10.85
N THR A 100 22.32 16.59 -9.60
CA THR A 100 23.20 16.59 -8.43
C THR A 100 23.37 15.22 -7.79
N GLY A 101 22.47 14.25 -8.10
CA GLY A 101 22.41 12.95 -7.41
C GLY A 101 21.93 13.03 -5.97
N ARG A 102 21.48 14.19 -5.50
CA ARG A 102 21.06 14.39 -4.10
C ARG A 102 19.60 14.07 -3.89
N ASN A 103 19.28 13.52 -2.73
CA ASN A 103 17.92 13.35 -2.28
C ASN A 103 17.30 14.71 -1.96
N ILE A 104 16.24 15.10 -2.70
CA ILE A 104 15.58 16.41 -2.53
C ILE A 104 14.79 16.53 -1.22
N PHE A 105 14.60 15.45 -0.49
CA PHE A 105 13.93 15.46 0.81
C PHE A 105 14.83 15.96 1.95
N SER A 106 16.11 16.20 1.67
CA SER A 106 17.07 16.70 2.65
C SER A 106 17.74 17.98 2.19
N ASN A 107 17.89 18.92 3.12
CA ASN A 107 18.73 20.09 2.95
C ASN A 107 20.23 19.73 3.08
N GLU A 108 21.12 20.64 2.73
CA GLU A 108 22.57 20.45 2.82
C GLU A 108 23.05 20.23 4.27
N ASP A 109 22.37 20.83 5.23
CA ASP A 109 22.64 20.66 6.67
C ASP A 109 22.07 19.35 7.25
N GLY A 110 21.44 18.52 6.41
CA GLY A 110 20.84 17.25 6.80
C GLY A 110 19.45 17.35 7.39
N THR A 111 18.87 18.53 7.53
CA THR A 111 17.47 18.71 7.97
C THR A 111 16.48 18.30 6.88
N ALA A 112 15.21 18.07 7.24
CA ALA A 112 14.14 17.82 6.27
C ALA A 112 13.86 19.08 5.44
N SER A 113 13.76 18.90 4.13
CA SER A 113 13.52 20.01 3.20
C SER A 113 12.02 20.38 3.12
N GLU A 114 11.73 21.56 2.56
CA GLU A 114 10.34 21.90 2.21
C GLU A 114 9.72 20.92 1.20
N ALA A 115 10.53 20.39 0.28
CA ALA A 115 10.09 19.38 -0.69
C ALA A 115 9.60 18.10 0.01
N PHE A 116 10.27 17.64 1.06
CA PHE A 116 9.82 16.52 1.89
C PHE A 116 8.44 16.79 2.50
N HIS A 117 8.25 17.96 3.09
CA HIS A 117 6.97 18.32 3.70
C HIS A 117 5.88 18.51 2.65
N HIS A 118 6.17 19.16 1.52
CA HIS A 118 5.20 19.29 0.44
C HIS A 118 4.78 17.94 -0.16
N TYR A 119 5.72 17.01 -0.28
CA TYR A 119 5.44 15.64 -0.74
C TYR A 119 4.46 14.94 0.19
N ILE A 120 4.71 14.98 1.51
CA ILE A 120 3.79 14.43 2.53
C ILE A 120 2.43 15.14 2.46
N GLY A 121 2.41 16.47 2.33
CA GLY A 121 1.19 17.25 2.20
C GLY A 121 0.33 16.81 1.00
N GLY A 122 0.99 16.50 -0.12
CA GLY A 122 0.33 15.93 -1.31
C GLY A 122 -0.26 14.56 -1.05
N LEU A 123 0.50 13.67 -0.41
CA LEU A 123 0.00 12.34 -0.03
C LEU A 123 -1.22 12.47 0.90
N GLN A 124 -1.17 13.32 1.91
CA GLN A 124 -2.30 13.53 2.82
C GLN A 124 -3.55 14.09 2.12
N ARG A 125 -3.35 14.98 1.15
CA ARG A 125 -4.47 15.63 0.44
C ARG A 125 -5.14 14.69 -0.56
N TYR A 126 -4.37 13.89 -1.29
CA TYR A 126 -4.89 13.18 -2.46
C TYR A 126 -5.08 11.67 -2.26
N ILE A 127 -4.34 11.01 -1.37
CA ILE A 127 -4.51 9.56 -1.15
C ILE A 127 -5.95 9.19 -0.79
N PRO A 128 -6.68 9.91 0.08
CA PRO A 128 -8.07 9.55 0.38
C PRO A 128 -8.96 9.42 -0.86
N ALA A 129 -8.82 10.33 -1.83
CA ALA A 129 -9.54 10.27 -3.09
C ALA A 129 -8.99 9.22 -4.08
N ALA A 130 -7.71 8.84 -3.93
CA ALA A 130 -7.05 7.86 -4.78
C ALA A 130 -7.15 6.41 -4.25
N MET A 131 -7.86 6.19 -3.13
CA MET A 131 -7.87 4.90 -2.42
C MET A 131 -8.29 3.72 -3.29
N VAL A 132 -9.25 3.88 -4.20
CA VAL A 132 -9.69 2.79 -5.08
C VAL A 132 -8.57 2.24 -5.98
N LEU A 133 -7.51 3.02 -6.22
CA LEU A 133 -6.35 2.60 -7.00
C LEU A 133 -5.41 1.66 -6.23
N VAL A 134 -5.47 1.66 -4.90
CA VAL A 134 -4.57 0.89 -4.01
C VAL A 134 -5.31 0.02 -2.98
N ALA A 135 -6.62 0.13 -2.93
CA ALA A 135 -7.56 -0.73 -2.24
C ALA A 135 -8.68 -1.10 -3.22
N PRO A 136 -8.35 -1.91 -4.28
CA PRO A 136 -9.16 -2.01 -5.49
C PRO A 136 -10.36 -2.95 -5.39
N TYR A 137 -10.56 -3.62 -4.25
CA TYR A 137 -11.62 -4.62 -4.06
C TYR A 137 -12.41 -4.34 -2.78
N VAL A 138 -13.61 -4.86 -2.69
CA VAL A 138 -14.43 -4.78 -1.47
C VAL A 138 -13.67 -5.32 -0.24
N ASN A 139 -12.91 -6.40 -0.42
CA ASN A 139 -12.09 -6.99 0.63
C ASN A 139 -10.98 -6.06 1.13
N SER A 140 -10.44 -5.19 0.27
CA SER A 140 -9.36 -4.26 0.63
C SER A 140 -9.73 -3.38 1.83
N TYR A 141 -10.99 -2.94 1.91
CA TYR A 141 -11.49 -2.08 2.99
C TYR A 141 -11.67 -2.81 4.32
N ARG A 142 -11.75 -4.15 4.32
CA ARG A 142 -11.76 -4.95 5.55
C ARG A 142 -10.42 -4.95 6.27
N ARG A 143 -9.32 -4.68 5.56
CA ARG A 143 -7.99 -4.50 6.16
C ARG A 143 -7.90 -3.18 6.92
N LEU A 144 -8.51 -2.10 6.42
CA LEU A 144 -8.41 -0.73 6.94
C LEU A 144 -9.33 -0.52 8.15
N SER A 145 -9.06 -1.25 9.22
CA SER A 145 -9.82 -1.20 10.47
C SER A 145 -8.91 -0.99 11.69
N ARG A 146 -9.49 -0.52 12.80
CA ARG A 146 -8.71 -0.25 14.01
C ARG A 146 -8.07 -1.52 14.58
N HIS A 147 -6.86 -1.37 15.12
CA HIS A 147 -6.12 -2.44 15.80
C HIS A 147 -5.76 -3.65 14.93
N THR A 148 -5.59 -3.43 13.62
CA THR A 148 -5.22 -4.46 12.64
C THR A 148 -3.85 -4.23 12.01
N ALA A 149 -3.02 -3.38 12.61
CA ALA A 149 -1.73 -2.90 12.08
C ALA A 149 -1.83 -2.16 10.72
N ALA A 150 -3.05 -1.92 10.21
CA ALA A 150 -3.31 -1.13 9.01
C ALA A 150 -3.84 0.26 9.37
N PRO A 151 -3.49 1.31 8.62
CA PRO A 151 -3.95 2.67 8.91
C PRO A 151 -5.45 2.83 8.65
N ILE A 152 -6.09 3.70 9.43
CA ILE A 152 -7.49 4.11 9.26
C ILE A 152 -7.62 5.57 8.81
N ASN A 153 -6.49 6.25 8.77
CA ASN A 153 -6.38 7.67 8.42
C ASN A 153 -5.08 7.94 7.68
N ILE A 154 -4.92 9.16 7.23
CA ILE A 154 -3.75 9.62 6.48
C ILE A 154 -2.86 10.56 7.30
N GLU A 155 -2.84 10.38 8.61
CA GLU A 155 -1.87 11.06 9.46
C GLU A 155 -0.44 10.64 9.11
N TRP A 156 0.55 11.49 9.42
CA TRP A 156 1.95 11.21 9.18
C TRP A 156 2.78 11.34 10.44
N GLY A 157 3.89 10.63 10.52
CA GLY A 157 4.80 10.72 11.67
C GLY A 157 6.13 10.01 11.44
N HIS A 158 7.15 10.44 12.19
CA HIS A 158 8.44 9.77 12.20
C HIS A 158 8.34 8.46 12.96
N ASP A 159 8.80 7.40 12.32
CA ASP A 159 8.85 6.02 12.83
C ASP A 159 7.58 5.50 13.53
N ASN A 160 6.45 6.08 13.18
CA ASN A 160 5.13 5.73 13.71
C ASN A 160 4.43 4.72 12.79
N ARG A 161 4.20 3.49 13.28
CA ARG A 161 3.57 2.41 12.49
C ARG A 161 2.04 2.46 12.49
N THR A 162 1.42 3.38 13.24
CA THR A 162 -0.05 3.52 13.30
C THR A 162 -0.60 4.52 12.27
N VAL A 163 0.27 5.32 11.64
CA VAL A 163 -0.11 6.35 10.65
C VAL A 163 -0.20 5.79 9.23
N GLY A 164 -0.92 6.50 8.35
CA GLY A 164 -0.97 6.17 6.92
C GLY A 164 0.32 6.51 6.15
N ILE A 165 1.04 7.53 6.59
CA ILE A 165 2.30 7.98 6.00
C ILE A 165 3.39 7.99 7.07
N ARG A 166 4.36 7.08 6.96
CA ARG A 166 5.49 7.00 7.89
C ARG A 166 6.75 7.57 7.25
N SER A 167 7.52 8.33 8.01
CA SER A 167 8.89 8.67 7.67
C SER A 167 9.83 7.84 8.56
N PRO A 168 10.47 6.80 8.04
CA PRO A 168 11.44 6.02 8.83
C PRO A 168 12.63 6.88 9.26
N ILE A 169 13.17 6.61 10.44
CA ILE A 169 14.43 7.21 10.89
C ILE A 169 15.52 6.73 9.93
N SER A 170 16.30 7.67 9.40
CA SER A 170 17.32 7.39 8.40
C SER A 170 18.36 8.51 8.32
N THR A 171 19.46 8.26 7.61
CA THR A 171 20.39 9.32 7.22
C THR A 171 19.73 10.30 6.26
N PRO A 172 20.25 11.53 6.11
CA PRO A 172 19.73 12.50 5.14
C PRO A 172 19.67 11.96 3.70
N GLN A 173 20.64 11.14 3.30
CA GLN A 173 20.72 10.54 1.97
C GLN A 173 19.62 9.50 1.74
N ALA A 174 19.24 8.76 2.79
CA ALA A 174 18.23 7.71 2.78
C ALA A 174 16.84 8.18 3.23
N ARG A 175 16.63 9.51 3.40
CA ARG A 175 15.34 10.07 3.82
C ARG A 175 14.27 9.69 2.80
N ARG A 176 13.18 9.12 3.30
CA ARG A 176 12.09 8.58 2.49
C ARG A 176 10.76 8.69 3.19
N VAL A 177 9.71 8.55 2.42
CA VAL A 177 8.33 8.49 2.89
C VAL A 177 7.79 7.11 2.56
N GLU A 178 7.14 6.47 3.51
CA GLU A 178 6.47 5.17 3.36
C GLU A 178 4.96 5.38 3.28
N ASN A 179 4.35 4.96 2.18
CA ASN A 179 2.90 4.88 2.04
C ASN A 179 2.43 3.51 2.55
N ARG A 180 1.67 3.50 3.64
CA ARG A 180 1.22 2.29 4.35
C ARG A 180 -0.22 1.88 4.03
N VAL A 181 -0.94 2.69 3.26
CA VAL A 181 -2.36 2.40 2.97
C VAL A 181 -2.55 1.34 1.89
N ILE A 182 -1.53 1.10 1.06
CA ILE A 182 -1.57 0.21 -0.09
C ILE A 182 -1.75 -1.25 0.36
N GLY A 183 -2.76 -1.92 -0.19
CA GLY A 183 -2.99 -3.35 0.03
C GLY A 183 -2.07 -4.23 -0.81
N ALA A 184 -1.78 -5.44 -0.34
CA ALA A 184 -1.03 -6.43 -1.11
C ALA A 184 -1.76 -6.85 -2.40
N ASP A 185 -3.07 -6.65 -2.46
CA ASP A 185 -3.94 -6.90 -3.61
C ASP A 185 -3.87 -5.83 -4.71
N ALA A 186 -3.24 -4.68 -4.44
CA ALA A 186 -3.08 -3.63 -5.43
C ALA A 186 -2.21 -4.05 -6.62
N ASN A 187 -2.53 -3.50 -7.79
CA ASN A 187 -1.67 -3.57 -8.96
C ASN A 187 -0.43 -2.70 -8.73
N PRO A 188 0.81 -3.24 -8.84
CA PRO A 188 2.01 -2.49 -8.51
C PRO A 188 2.23 -1.25 -9.40
N TYR A 189 1.90 -1.31 -10.68
CA TYR A 189 2.01 -0.16 -11.59
C TYR A 189 1.08 0.98 -11.18
N VAL A 190 -0.17 0.64 -10.89
CA VAL A 190 -1.18 1.62 -10.46
C VAL A 190 -0.83 2.21 -9.09
N ALA A 191 -0.32 1.38 -8.17
CA ALA A 191 0.11 1.82 -6.84
C ALA A 191 1.29 2.80 -6.91
N MET A 192 2.30 2.51 -7.74
CA MET A 192 3.43 3.41 -7.97
C MET A 192 2.98 4.72 -8.63
N ALA A 193 2.18 4.64 -9.71
CA ALA A 193 1.68 5.81 -10.41
C ALA A 193 0.86 6.72 -9.48
N MET A 194 -0.07 6.16 -8.72
CA MET A 194 -0.91 6.90 -7.77
C MET A 194 -0.07 7.60 -6.71
N THR A 195 0.85 6.88 -6.09
CA THR A 195 1.65 7.44 -5.00
C THR A 195 2.55 8.58 -5.49
N LEU A 196 3.17 8.40 -6.66
CA LEU A 196 3.98 9.45 -7.29
C LEU A 196 3.12 10.65 -7.71
N ALA A 197 1.93 10.42 -8.26
CA ALA A 197 0.99 11.49 -8.64
C ALA A 197 0.59 12.34 -7.44
N CYS A 198 0.21 11.71 -6.32
CA CYS A 198 -0.14 12.42 -5.09
C CYS A 198 1.02 13.27 -4.57
N GLY A 199 2.23 12.68 -4.50
CA GLY A 199 3.42 13.41 -4.07
C GLY A 199 3.81 14.54 -5.01
N TYR A 200 3.73 14.32 -6.34
CA TYR A 200 3.98 15.33 -7.37
C TYR A 200 3.03 16.54 -7.23
N LEU A 201 1.74 16.28 -7.06
CA LEU A 201 0.76 17.35 -6.84
C LEU A 201 1.06 18.14 -5.57
N GLY A 202 1.53 17.47 -4.52
CA GLY A 202 2.01 18.13 -3.31
C GLY A 202 3.18 19.08 -3.54
N LEU A 203 4.17 18.63 -4.32
CA LEU A 203 5.32 19.45 -4.72
C LEU A 203 4.91 20.61 -5.63
N LYS A 204 4.11 20.34 -6.67
CA LYS A 204 3.60 21.33 -7.64
C LYS A 204 2.84 22.46 -6.94
N ASN A 205 1.96 22.08 -6.03
CA ASN A 205 1.05 23.02 -5.35
C ASN A 205 1.57 23.51 -3.98
N LYS A 206 2.79 23.10 -3.58
CA LYS A 206 3.42 23.44 -2.30
C LYS A 206 2.52 23.18 -1.09
N ILE A 207 1.86 22.03 -1.07
CA ILE A 207 0.89 21.66 -0.04
C ILE A 207 1.65 21.36 1.26
N LYS A 208 1.31 22.07 2.32
CA LYS A 208 1.87 21.81 3.65
C LYS A 208 1.13 20.64 4.30
N PRO A 209 1.86 19.70 4.94
CA PRO A 209 1.22 18.62 5.68
C PRO A 209 0.55 19.15 6.96
N LYS A 210 -0.37 18.37 7.49
CA LYS A 210 -0.83 18.53 8.87
C LYS A 210 0.37 18.40 9.84
N PRO A 211 0.22 18.85 11.09
CA PRO A 211 1.22 18.59 12.12
C PRO A 211 1.54 17.10 12.23
N GLU A 212 2.78 16.78 12.58
CA GLU A 212 3.21 15.40 12.83
C GLU A 212 2.38 14.75 13.93
N MET A 213 1.85 13.56 13.66
CA MET A 213 1.14 12.74 14.63
C MET A 213 2.13 12.09 15.59
N LYS A 214 2.04 12.49 16.86
CA LYS A 214 2.79 11.88 17.96
C LYS A 214 1.85 10.98 18.75
N GLY A 215 2.24 9.72 18.91
CA GLY A 215 1.43 8.72 19.61
C GLY A 215 0.55 7.88 18.66
N ASP A 216 -0.52 7.32 19.21
CA ASP A 216 -1.37 6.35 18.52
C ASP A 216 -2.37 7.03 17.56
N ALA A 217 -2.17 6.85 16.25
CA ALA A 217 -3.05 7.40 15.23
C ALA A 217 -4.43 6.72 15.17
N TYR A 218 -4.63 5.57 15.81
CA TYR A 218 -5.97 4.97 15.92
C TYR A 218 -6.93 5.77 16.80
N LEU A 219 -6.42 6.69 17.63
CA LEU A 219 -7.24 7.62 18.40
C LEU A 219 -7.79 8.76 17.53
N ALA A 220 -7.19 9.02 16.37
CA ALA A 220 -7.71 10.00 15.42
C ALA A 220 -8.92 9.43 14.64
N PRO A 221 -9.76 10.31 14.07
CA PRO A 221 -10.89 9.90 13.25
C PRO A 221 -10.46 9.13 11.99
N TYR A 222 -11.37 8.32 11.46
CA TYR A 222 -11.23 7.80 10.10
C TYR A 222 -11.15 8.95 9.10
N SER A 223 -10.20 8.89 8.19
CA SER A 223 -10.06 9.84 7.07
C SER A 223 -9.83 9.16 5.72
N LEU A 224 -9.91 7.83 5.69
CA LEU A 224 -9.90 7.02 4.48
C LEU A 224 -11.32 6.49 4.20
N PRO A 225 -11.70 6.27 2.92
CA PRO A 225 -12.96 5.64 2.57
C PRO A 225 -13.11 4.27 3.25
N ARG A 226 -14.32 3.93 3.61
CA ARG A 226 -14.63 2.67 4.33
C ARG A 226 -15.23 1.58 3.44
N SER A 227 -15.49 1.93 2.17
CA SER A 227 -16.03 1.00 1.18
C SER A 227 -15.50 1.32 -0.22
N LEU A 228 -15.60 0.36 -1.12
CA LEU A 228 -15.25 0.54 -2.53
C LEU A 228 -16.12 1.62 -3.19
N GLY A 229 -17.43 1.63 -2.92
CA GLY A 229 -18.33 2.64 -3.47
C GLY A 229 -17.98 4.06 -3.03
N GLU A 230 -17.69 4.25 -1.73
CA GLU A 230 -17.24 5.55 -1.22
C GLU A 230 -15.92 6.01 -1.89
N ALA A 231 -14.97 5.09 -2.07
CA ALA A 231 -13.69 5.40 -2.71
C ALA A 231 -13.85 5.76 -4.20
N LEU A 232 -14.76 5.10 -4.91
CA LEU A 232 -15.12 5.44 -6.29
C LEU A 232 -15.69 6.85 -6.38
N ASP A 233 -16.62 7.19 -5.50
CA ASP A 233 -17.21 8.54 -5.42
C ASP A 233 -16.16 9.61 -5.17
N TRP A 234 -15.19 9.35 -4.31
CA TRP A 234 -14.14 10.33 -3.98
C TRP A 234 -13.19 10.53 -5.17
N LEU A 235 -12.78 9.46 -5.86
CA LEU A 235 -11.93 9.60 -7.05
C LEU A 235 -12.63 10.38 -8.16
N ARG A 236 -13.92 10.13 -8.43
CA ARG A 236 -14.71 10.84 -9.44
C ARG A 236 -14.76 12.36 -9.22
N ARG A 237 -14.68 12.78 -7.95
CA ARG A 237 -14.77 14.19 -7.55
C ARG A 237 -13.43 14.89 -7.43
N GLU A 238 -12.31 14.25 -7.78
CA GLU A 238 -10.96 14.80 -7.62
C GLU A 238 -10.30 15.10 -8.97
N PRO A 239 -10.55 16.28 -9.57
CA PRO A 239 -10.10 16.62 -10.92
C PRO A 239 -8.58 16.66 -11.07
N ASP A 240 -7.83 16.99 -10.02
CA ASP A 240 -6.37 17.04 -10.08
C ASP A 240 -5.78 15.64 -10.34
N LEU A 241 -6.39 14.61 -9.77
CA LEU A 241 -6.00 13.21 -10.04
C LEU A 241 -6.37 12.79 -11.45
N HIS A 242 -7.52 13.25 -11.98
CA HIS A 242 -7.90 12.99 -13.37
C HIS A 242 -6.91 13.63 -14.36
N GLU A 243 -6.42 14.83 -14.05
CA GLU A 243 -5.43 15.52 -14.90
C GLU A 243 -4.10 14.77 -14.92
N VAL A 244 -3.57 14.39 -13.73
CA VAL A 244 -2.22 13.81 -13.61
C VAL A 244 -2.16 12.34 -14.01
N LEU A 245 -3.21 11.56 -13.77
CA LEU A 245 -3.29 10.13 -14.10
C LEU A 245 -3.86 9.88 -15.51
N GLY A 246 -4.48 10.87 -16.11
CA GLY A 246 -5.18 10.78 -17.39
C GLY A 246 -6.67 10.49 -17.22
N LYS A 247 -7.52 11.38 -17.76
CA LYS A 247 -8.98 11.28 -17.64
C LYS A 247 -9.54 9.96 -18.17
N GLU A 248 -9.03 9.51 -19.30
CA GLU A 248 -9.46 8.26 -19.92
C GLU A 248 -9.16 7.05 -19.02
N PHE A 249 -7.96 6.97 -18.47
CA PHE A 249 -7.58 5.91 -17.52
C PHE A 249 -8.52 5.90 -16.31
N VAL A 250 -8.72 7.07 -15.68
CA VAL A 250 -9.57 7.16 -14.48
C VAL A 250 -11.01 6.78 -14.81
N THR A 251 -11.56 7.22 -15.95
CA THR A 251 -12.91 6.85 -16.38
C THR A 251 -13.04 5.35 -16.57
N ILE A 252 -12.19 4.74 -17.39
CA ILE A 252 -12.26 3.29 -17.65
C ILE A 252 -12.08 2.50 -16.35
N TYR A 253 -11.11 2.89 -15.51
CA TYR A 253 -10.85 2.21 -14.26
C TYR A 253 -12.06 2.26 -13.31
N THR A 254 -12.68 3.43 -13.14
CA THR A 254 -13.84 3.60 -12.26
C THR A 254 -15.05 2.84 -12.78
N GLU A 255 -15.32 2.82 -14.08
CA GLU A 255 -16.40 2.03 -14.67
C GLU A 255 -16.23 0.52 -14.42
N ILE A 256 -15.02 -0.01 -14.64
CA ILE A 256 -14.73 -1.43 -14.36
C ILE A 256 -14.97 -1.74 -12.87
N LYS A 257 -14.49 -0.88 -11.96
CA LYS A 257 -14.63 -1.09 -10.52
C LYS A 257 -16.07 -0.93 -10.02
N GLU A 258 -16.87 -0.09 -10.67
CA GLU A 258 -18.30 0.02 -10.41
C GLU A 258 -19.02 -1.30 -10.75
N LEU A 259 -18.76 -1.84 -11.93
CA LEU A 259 -19.34 -3.14 -12.33
C LEU A 259 -18.98 -4.27 -11.34
N GLU A 260 -17.72 -4.32 -10.88
CA GLU A 260 -17.30 -5.29 -9.86
C GLU A 260 -18.04 -5.06 -8.52
N PHE A 261 -18.26 -3.81 -8.14
CA PHE A 261 -18.99 -3.46 -6.93
C PHE A 261 -20.46 -3.83 -7.02
N ASP A 262 -21.11 -3.54 -8.15
CA ASP A 262 -22.50 -3.91 -8.42
C ASP A 262 -22.72 -5.44 -8.38
N GLU A 263 -21.78 -6.22 -8.92
CA GLU A 263 -21.83 -7.69 -8.81
C GLU A 263 -21.71 -8.16 -7.35
N PHE A 264 -20.82 -7.53 -6.58
CA PHE A 264 -20.70 -7.83 -5.15
C PHE A 264 -22.00 -7.51 -4.39
N MET A 265 -22.66 -6.39 -4.71
CA MET A 265 -23.91 -5.99 -4.03
C MET A 265 -25.08 -6.95 -4.25
N LYS A 266 -25.00 -7.85 -5.22
CA LYS A 266 -25.99 -8.92 -5.42
C LYS A 266 -25.79 -10.11 -4.47
N VAL A 267 -24.65 -10.17 -3.77
CA VAL A 267 -24.31 -11.29 -2.89
C VAL A 267 -24.93 -11.09 -1.51
N ILE A 268 -25.84 -11.97 -1.11
CA ILE A 268 -26.35 -12.01 0.26
C ILE A 268 -25.38 -12.82 1.12
N SER A 269 -24.73 -12.16 2.07
CA SER A 269 -23.70 -12.78 2.89
C SER A 269 -24.27 -13.76 3.94
N PRO A 270 -23.49 -14.75 4.40
CA PRO A 270 -23.90 -15.61 5.53
C PRO A 270 -24.25 -14.79 6.78
N TRP A 271 -23.51 -13.70 7.05
CA TRP A 271 -23.78 -12.82 8.19
C TRP A 271 -25.16 -12.17 8.12
N GLU A 272 -25.56 -11.65 6.95
CA GLU A 272 -26.89 -11.06 6.74
C GLU A 272 -27.99 -12.09 7.01
N ARG A 273 -27.84 -13.31 6.51
CA ARG A 273 -28.80 -14.41 6.71
C ARG A 273 -28.90 -14.82 8.17
N GLU A 274 -27.76 -14.92 8.85
CA GLU A 274 -27.70 -15.31 10.26
C GLU A 274 -28.32 -14.25 11.18
N HIS A 275 -28.04 -12.97 10.92
CA HIS A 275 -28.39 -11.90 11.85
C HIS A 275 -29.68 -11.15 11.49
N LEU A 276 -30.10 -11.19 10.23
CA LEU A 276 -31.24 -10.39 9.76
C LEU A 276 -32.47 -11.22 9.36
N LEU A 277 -32.30 -12.46 8.87
CA LEU A 277 -33.38 -13.22 8.22
C LEU A 277 -34.65 -13.36 9.09
N LEU A 278 -34.47 -13.49 10.39
CA LEU A 278 -35.58 -13.65 11.35
C LEU A 278 -35.71 -12.49 12.35
N HIS A 279 -34.91 -11.42 12.19
CA HIS A 279 -34.83 -10.33 13.15
C HIS A 279 -35.30 -8.97 12.62
N VAL A 280 -35.67 -8.88 11.36
CA VAL A 280 -36.18 -7.67 10.70
C VAL A 280 -37.51 -7.95 10.00
#